data_746f5cafb39c474b38bed350c4587de5
#
_entry.id   746f5cafb39c474b38bed350c4587de5
#
_cell.length_a   1.000
_cell.length_b   1.000
_cell.length_c   1.000
_cell.angle_alpha   90.00
_cell.angle_beta   90.00
_cell.angle_gamma   90.00
#
_symmetry.space_group_name_H-M   'P 1'
#
loop_
_entity.id
_entity.type
_entity.pdbx_description
1 polymer ?
#
loop_
_entity_poly.entity_id
_entity_poly.type
_entity_poly.pdbx_seq_one_letter_code
_entity_poly.pdbx_strand_id
1 'polypeptide(L)'
;MRKTHYLGHWHGATNSHLQSQELKTRQFWDYPCFMTTGKKLSRPMRSYAFLGPSGTFTELALSQITEARKARHVAVEHVSEAIELVINGKVSRAVVPVENSIEGGVSATLDALAGTENIRIYGEYLVPVTFNLVARPGLELQDIKTVATHPVAYAQSRKWLIANLPKHSHLPATSTASAAKNLLENNSADAAIAAPTITKHFKLVTLAKDIGENKKAQTRFIQIGLTGDLPKSTGADKTSVIVELPADRPGTLLEMLEQFATRGVNLTRIESRPIGDRLGRYRFNIDAEGHVLDDSVGEALSGLHRFSPKVTFLGSYPRADKEQTKPNGNNSNSEYGEAHAWLTSIRKGR
;
A
#
# COMPACT_ATOMS: atom_id res chain seq x y z
N MET A 1 -53.07 7.87 42.37
CA MET A 1 -54.43 7.97 41.77
C MET A 1 -54.40 7.35 40.36
N ARG A 2 -55.35 6.41 40.22
CA ARG A 2 -55.89 5.75 39.02
C ARG A 2 -54.98 4.89 38.14
N LYS A 3 -55.21 3.60 38.36
CA LYS A 3 -55.04 2.45 37.46
C LYS A 3 -55.98 2.54 36.24
N THR A 4 -55.62 1.99 35.13
CA THR A 4 -56.56 1.23 34.30
C THR A 4 -55.85 0.11 33.56
N HIS A 5 -56.28 -1.12 33.88
CA HIS A 5 -56.07 -2.36 33.15
C HIS A 5 -56.93 -2.40 31.87
N TYR A 6 -56.48 -3.10 30.84
CA TYR A 6 -57.38 -3.85 29.99
C TYR A 6 -56.74 -5.20 29.59
N LEU A 7 -57.41 -6.25 30.09
CA LEU A 7 -57.32 -7.64 29.69
C LEU A 7 -58.35 -7.87 28.55
N GLY A 8 -58.01 -8.66 27.60
CA GLY A 8 -58.92 -9.13 26.55
C GLY A 8 -58.50 -10.50 26.04
N HIS A 9 -59.27 -11.49 26.44
CA HIS A 9 -59.23 -12.94 26.27
C HIS A 9 -59.40 -13.43 24.83
N TRP A 10 -58.68 -14.51 24.48
CA TRP A 10 -59.10 -15.91 24.15
C TRP A 10 -59.96 -16.15 22.89
N HIS A 11 -59.50 -17.08 22.05
CA HIS A 11 -59.97 -18.43 21.69
C HIS A 11 -59.06 -18.93 20.55
N GLY A 12 -58.51 -20.02 20.56
CA GLY A 12 -58.65 -21.43 20.73
C GLY A 12 -59.48 -22.12 19.66
N ALA A 13 -58.82 -22.79 18.65
CA ALA A 13 -59.45 -23.91 17.95
C ALA A 13 -58.36 -24.84 17.35
N THR A 14 -58.39 -26.05 17.79
CA THR A 14 -57.71 -27.26 17.30
C THR A 14 -58.36 -27.74 16.03
N ASN A 15 -57.63 -28.31 15.08
CA ASN A 15 -57.65 -29.70 14.59
C ASN A 15 -57.17 -29.88 13.13
N SER A 16 -56.17 -30.73 13.05
CA SER A 16 -56.00 -31.84 12.11
C SER A 16 -56.54 -31.74 10.67
N HIS A 17 -55.62 -31.88 9.71
CA HIS A 17 -55.71 -32.94 8.70
C HIS A 17 -54.38 -33.10 7.95
N LEU A 18 -53.77 -34.26 8.14
CA LEU A 18 -52.75 -34.82 7.24
C LEU A 18 -53.40 -35.10 5.87
N GLN A 19 -52.84 -34.53 4.83
CA GLN A 19 -52.98 -35.12 3.50
C GLN A 19 -51.64 -35.00 2.74
N SER A 20 -51.09 -36.17 2.51
CA SER A 20 -50.02 -36.49 1.57
C SER A 20 -50.37 -35.97 0.17
N GLN A 21 -49.54 -35.13 -0.42
CA GLN A 21 -49.57 -34.92 -1.85
C GLN A 21 -48.17 -35.19 -2.44
N GLU A 22 -48.22 -36.13 -3.37
CA GLU A 22 -47.16 -36.67 -4.20
C GLU A 22 -46.41 -35.54 -4.95
N LEU A 23 -45.10 -35.58 -4.86
CA LEU A 23 -44.19 -34.80 -5.72
C LEU A 23 -44.28 -35.31 -7.16
N LYS A 24 -45.00 -34.61 -7.99
CA LYS A 24 -44.94 -34.77 -9.44
C LYS A 24 -43.61 -34.23 -9.97
N THR A 25 -42.78 -35.13 -10.47
CA THR A 25 -41.62 -34.89 -11.32
C THR A 25 -41.93 -33.89 -12.42
N ARG A 26 -41.29 -32.69 -12.35
CA ARG A 26 -41.28 -31.74 -13.46
C ARG A 26 -40.18 -32.11 -14.43
N GLN A 27 -40.58 -32.30 -15.68
CA GLN A 27 -39.78 -32.53 -16.86
C GLN A 27 -38.70 -31.50 -17.01
N PHE A 28 -37.47 -31.95 -17.20
CA PHE A 28 -36.37 -31.16 -17.68
C PHE A 28 -36.68 -30.71 -19.11
N TRP A 29 -36.73 -29.38 -19.32
CA TRP A 29 -36.75 -28.79 -20.64
C TRP A 29 -35.33 -28.86 -21.22
N ASP A 30 -35.19 -29.63 -22.31
CA ASP A 30 -34.03 -29.62 -23.18
C ASP A 30 -33.88 -28.24 -23.81
N TYR A 31 -32.89 -27.46 -23.35
CA TYR A 31 -32.41 -26.30 -24.10
C TYR A 31 -31.31 -26.79 -25.06
N PRO A 32 -31.41 -26.47 -26.36
CA PRO A 32 -30.37 -26.84 -27.31
C PRO A 32 -29.06 -26.10 -26.92
N CYS A 33 -28.02 -26.91 -26.73
CA CYS A 33 -26.64 -26.45 -26.53
C CYS A 33 -26.19 -25.73 -27.80
N PHE A 34 -26.31 -24.38 -27.83
CA PHE A 34 -25.63 -23.59 -28.82
C PHE A 34 -24.13 -23.65 -28.49
N MET A 35 -23.40 -24.45 -29.23
CA MET A 35 -21.95 -24.38 -29.32
C MET A 35 -21.59 -22.98 -29.86
N THR A 36 -21.42 -21.99 -28.97
CA THR A 36 -20.76 -20.77 -29.31
C THR A 36 -19.27 -21.09 -29.44
N THR A 37 -18.78 -21.02 -30.66
CA THR A 37 -17.33 -21.02 -30.99
C THR A 37 -16.61 -20.09 -30.05
N GLY A 38 -15.82 -20.67 -29.14
CA GLY A 38 -15.11 -19.94 -28.10
C GLY A 38 -14.10 -18.95 -28.70
N LYS A 39 -14.51 -17.70 -28.89
CA LYS A 39 -13.57 -16.61 -28.85
C LYS A 39 -12.93 -16.66 -27.47
N LYS A 40 -11.64 -17.06 -27.37
CA LYS A 40 -10.84 -16.84 -26.20
C LYS A 40 -11.00 -15.36 -25.85
N LEU A 41 -11.78 -15.04 -24.81
CA LEU A 41 -11.79 -13.72 -24.22
C LEU A 41 -10.34 -13.45 -23.82
N SER A 42 -9.68 -12.56 -24.53
CA SER A 42 -8.37 -12.08 -24.14
C SER A 42 -8.54 -11.50 -22.73
N ARG A 43 -7.79 -12.03 -21.76
CA ARG A 43 -7.75 -11.43 -20.43
C ARG A 43 -7.54 -9.93 -20.62
N PRO A 44 -8.35 -9.07 -20.01
CA PRO A 44 -8.20 -7.64 -20.15
C PRO A 44 -6.75 -7.28 -19.81
N MET A 45 -6.12 -6.53 -20.70
CA MET A 45 -4.71 -6.14 -20.55
C MET A 45 -4.58 -5.39 -19.22
N ARG A 46 -3.76 -5.91 -18.31
CA ARG A 46 -3.53 -5.25 -17.02
C ARG A 46 -3.05 -3.84 -17.25
N SER A 47 -3.48 -2.91 -16.42
CA SER A 47 -3.09 -1.52 -16.47
C SER A 47 -2.65 -1.05 -15.08
N TYR A 48 -1.64 -0.16 -15.05
CA TYR A 48 -1.05 0.34 -13.82
C TYR A 48 -1.01 1.86 -13.84
N ALA A 49 -1.53 2.48 -12.79
CA ALA A 49 -1.28 3.89 -12.51
C ALA A 49 0.05 4.06 -11.74
N PHE A 50 0.74 5.17 -11.95
CA PHE A 50 1.95 5.50 -11.22
C PHE A 50 2.14 7.03 -11.15
N LEU A 51 2.80 7.52 -10.11
CA LEU A 51 3.12 8.95 -10.01
C LEU A 51 4.15 9.31 -11.08
N GLY A 52 3.68 10.10 -12.04
CA GLY A 52 4.44 10.58 -13.18
C GLY A 52 5.19 11.88 -12.93
N PRO A 53 5.72 12.46 -13.98
CA PRO A 53 5.78 11.94 -15.35
C PRO A 53 6.71 10.72 -15.50
N SER A 54 6.89 10.23 -16.74
CA SER A 54 7.92 9.21 -17.03
C SER A 54 9.31 9.68 -16.64
N GLY A 55 10.17 8.76 -16.22
CA GLY A 55 11.50 9.05 -15.68
C GLY A 55 11.55 9.26 -14.16
N THR A 56 10.42 9.07 -13.43
CA THR A 56 10.37 9.15 -11.96
C THR A 56 10.89 7.87 -11.30
N PHE A 57 11.19 7.96 -9.99
CA PHE A 57 11.50 6.79 -9.16
C PHE A 57 10.30 5.84 -9.04
N THR A 58 9.07 6.35 -9.16
CA THR A 58 7.85 5.51 -9.19
C THR A 58 7.82 4.61 -10.42
N GLU A 59 8.23 5.12 -11.58
CA GLU A 59 8.36 4.30 -12.79
C GLU A 59 9.45 3.23 -12.65
N LEU A 60 10.54 3.53 -11.94
CA LEU A 60 11.56 2.52 -11.61
C LEU A 60 10.98 1.40 -10.73
N ALA A 61 10.17 1.73 -9.73
CA ALA A 61 9.46 0.74 -8.93
C ALA A 61 8.51 -0.10 -9.81
N LEU A 62 7.72 0.55 -10.67
CA LEU A 62 6.83 -0.12 -11.61
C LEU A 62 7.56 -1.10 -12.53
N SER A 63 8.77 -0.76 -12.98
CA SER A 63 9.59 -1.60 -13.86
C SER A 63 10.08 -2.91 -13.19
N GLN A 64 10.10 -2.98 -11.86
CA GLN A 64 10.42 -4.19 -11.11
C GLN A 64 9.28 -5.22 -11.14
N ILE A 65 8.05 -4.79 -11.44
CA ILE A 65 6.86 -5.64 -11.49
C ILE A 65 6.83 -6.38 -12.82
N THR A 66 6.99 -7.69 -12.79
CA THR A 66 7.04 -8.52 -14.00
C THR A 66 5.79 -8.38 -14.85
N GLU A 67 4.61 -8.38 -14.21
CA GLU A 67 3.32 -8.27 -14.88
C GLU A 67 3.07 -6.87 -15.47
N ALA A 68 3.72 -5.85 -14.92
CA ALA A 68 3.58 -4.48 -15.40
C ALA A 68 4.36 -4.24 -16.72
N ARG A 69 5.40 -5.01 -17.00
CA ARG A 69 6.26 -4.82 -18.20
C ARG A 69 5.49 -4.82 -19.52
N LYS A 70 4.39 -5.56 -19.59
CA LYS A 70 3.53 -5.66 -20.79
C LYS A 70 2.15 -5.00 -20.58
N ALA A 71 1.99 -4.26 -19.50
CA ALA A 71 0.76 -3.60 -19.16
C ALA A 71 0.71 -2.17 -19.72
N ARG A 72 -0.50 -1.60 -19.79
CA ARG A 72 -0.67 -0.17 -20.04
C ARG A 72 -0.28 0.61 -18.79
N HIS A 73 0.56 1.63 -18.91
CA HIS A 73 0.94 2.54 -17.85
C HIS A 73 0.18 3.85 -17.97
N VAL A 74 -0.31 4.37 -16.85
CA VAL A 74 -1.05 5.63 -16.75
C VAL A 74 -0.34 6.51 -15.73
N ALA A 75 0.33 7.56 -16.20
CA ALA A 75 0.96 8.53 -15.32
C ALA A 75 -0.10 9.45 -14.72
N VAL A 76 -0.02 9.70 -13.42
CA VAL A 76 -0.90 10.59 -12.65
C VAL A 76 -0.07 11.60 -11.85
N GLU A 77 -0.68 12.70 -11.43
CA GLU A 77 0.02 13.75 -10.68
C GLU A 77 -0.03 13.51 -9.16
N HIS A 78 -1.12 12.89 -8.66
CA HIS A 78 -1.38 12.73 -7.24
C HIS A 78 -1.70 11.28 -6.86
N VAL A 79 -1.38 10.91 -5.61
CA VAL A 79 -1.69 9.60 -5.05
C VAL A 79 -3.21 9.35 -5.03
N SER A 80 -4.01 10.36 -4.68
CA SER A 80 -5.47 10.27 -4.69
C SER A 80 -6.02 9.87 -6.05
N GLU A 81 -5.50 10.48 -7.12
CA GLU A 81 -5.88 10.15 -8.49
C GLU A 81 -5.53 8.68 -8.83
N ALA A 82 -4.32 8.21 -8.43
CA ALA A 82 -3.94 6.82 -8.64
C ALA A 82 -4.91 5.84 -7.96
N ILE A 83 -5.33 6.16 -6.73
CA ILE A 83 -6.29 5.37 -5.95
C ILE A 83 -7.68 5.40 -6.60
N GLU A 84 -8.16 6.57 -7.02
CA GLU A 84 -9.45 6.74 -7.70
C GLU A 84 -9.52 5.93 -9.00
N LEU A 85 -8.45 5.90 -9.78
CA LEU A 85 -8.38 5.08 -10.99
C LEU A 85 -8.51 3.59 -10.69
N VAL A 86 -7.94 3.12 -9.56
CA VAL A 86 -8.09 1.74 -9.09
C VAL A 86 -9.52 1.47 -8.63
N ILE A 87 -10.09 2.33 -7.79
CA ILE A 87 -11.46 2.16 -7.25
C ILE A 87 -12.47 2.11 -8.38
N ASN A 88 -12.34 3.01 -9.36
CA ASN A 88 -13.24 3.10 -10.50
C ASN A 88 -12.99 2.02 -11.58
N GLY A 89 -12.06 1.08 -11.33
CA GLY A 89 -11.72 0.00 -12.26
C GLY A 89 -11.09 0.45 -13.58
N LYS A 90 -10.64 1.72 -13.67
CA LYS A 90 -9.97 2.27 -14.86
C LYS A 90 -8.56 1.73 -15.03
N VAL A 91 -7.92 1.33 -13.93
CA VAL A 91 -6.66 0.58 -13.90
C VAL A 91 -6.77 -0.61 -12.95
N SER A 92 -5.97 -1.64 -13.21
CA SER A 92 -5.97 -2.86 -12.38
C SER A 92 -5.23 -2.66 -11.06
N ARG A 93 -4.18 -1.85 -11.05
CA ARG A 93 -3.28 -1.61 -9.93
C ARG A 93 -2.71 -0.19 -10.01
N ALA A 94 -2.16 0.28 -8.89
CA ALA A 94 -1.33 1.48 -8.88
C ALA A 94 -0.05 1.24 -8.08
N VAL A 95 1.00 2.00 -8.40
CA VAL A 95 2.26 2.03 -7.66
C VAL A 95 2.46 3.43 -7.10
N VAL A 96 2.64 3.52 -5.79
CA VAL A 96 2.78 4.78 -5.07
C VAL A 96 3.90 4.70 -4.02
N PRO A 97 4.62 5.80 -3.73
CA PRO A 97 5.62 5.82 -2.67
C PRO A 97 4.93 5.79 -1.31
N VAL A 98 5.48 5.06 -0.34
CA VAL A 98 4.95 4.99 1.03
C VAL A 98 5.93 5.48 2.07
N GLU A 99 7.23 5.35 1.81
CA GLU A 99 8.29 5.69 2.75
C GLU A 99 9.58 6.06 2.03
N ASN A 100 10.28 7.08 2.53
CA ASN A 100 11.61 7.46 2.10
C ASN A 100 12.56 7.36 3.29
N SER A 101 13.74 6.76 3.10
CA SER A 101 14.70 6.51 4.19
C SER A 101 15.29 7.78 4.82
N ILE A 102 15.06 8.96 4.24
CA ILE A 102 15.54 10.24 4.74
C ILE A 102 14.43 11.06 5.37
N GLU A 103 13.24 11.08 4.72
CA GLU A 103 12.12 11.94 5.15
C GLU A 103 11.05 11.18 5.94
N GLY A 104 11.12 9.84 5.99
CA GLY A 104 10.11 9.03 6.63
C GLY A 104 8.91 8.75 5.72
N GLY A 105 7.72 8.63 6.31
CA GLY A 105 6.51 8.26 5.59
C GLY A 105 5.97 9.33 4.65
N VAL A 106 5.41 8.88 3.53
CA VAL A 106 4.76 9.76 2.55
C VAL A 106 3.32 10.04 3.00
N SER A 107 3.13 11.17 3.69
CA SER A 107 1.84 11.55 4.30
C SER A 107 0.66 11.44 3.35
N ALA A 108 0.81 11.89 2.10
CA ALA A 108 -0.26 11.83 1.09
C ALA A 108 -0.73 10.39 0.84
N THR A 109 0.19 9.42 0.78
CA THR A 109 -0.15 8.00 0.61
C THR A 109 -0.82 7.42 1.84
N LEU A 110 -0.29 7.70 3.05
CA LEU A 110 -0.83 7.19 4.29
C LEU A 110 -2.25 7.72 4.56
N ASP A 111 -2.48 8.99 4.30
CA ASP A 111 -3.79 9.62 4.47
C ASP A 111 -4.80 9.11 3.43
N ALA A 112 -4.38 8.95 2.18
CA ALA A 112 -5.22 8.41 1.13
C ALA A 112 -5.62 6.95 1.40
N LEU A 113 -4.69 6.09 1.86
CA LEU A 113 -4.99 4.70 2.24
C LEU A 113 -5.95 4.62 3.42
N ALA A 114 -5.80 5.51 4.41
CA ALA A 114 -6.68 5.53 5.58
C ALA A 114 -8.10 6.03 5.26
N GLY A 115 -8.24 6.90 4.28
CA GLY A 115 -9.52 7.42 3.81
C GLY A 115 -10.23 6.54 2.77
N THR A 116 -9.63 5.41 2.37
CA THR A 116 -10.13 4.59 1.28
C THR A 116 -10.46 3.18 1.75
N GLU A 117 -11.68 2.73 1.50
CA GLU A 117 -12.09 1.35 1.69
C GLU A 117 -11.81 0.49 0.45
N ASN A 118 -11.80 -0.83 0.63
CA ASN A 118 -11.65 -1.81 -0.45
C ASN A 118 -10.32 -1.74 -1.24
N ILE A 119 -9.28 -1.17 -0.65
CA ILE A 119 -7.91 -1.16 -1.19
C ILE A 119 -7.04 -2.16 -0.43
N ARG A 120 -6.14 -2.84 -1.17
CA ARG A 120 -5.12 -3.76 -0.63
C ARG A 120 -3.76 -3.48 -1.23
N ILE A 121 -2.73 -3.72 -0.43
CA ILE A 121 -1.34 -3.77 -0.85
C ILE A 121 -1.03 -5.19 -1.30
N TYR A 122 -0.41 -5.33 -2.47
CA TYR A 122 -0.08 -6.62 -3.10
C TYR A 122 1.42 -6.87 -3.23
N GLY A 123 2.23 -5.89 -2.93
CA GLY A 123 3.68 -6.00 -2.94
C GLY A 123 4.36 -4.69 -2.59
N GLU A 124 5.64 -4.78 -2.26
CA GLU A 124 6.50 -3.62 -2.02
C GLU A 124 7.75 -3.69 -2.90
N TYR A 125 8.32 -2.52 -3.20
CA TYR A 125 9.47 -2.38 -4.07
C TYR A 125 10.40 -1.32 -3.50
N LEU A 126 11.67 -1.65 -3.34
CA LEU A 126 12.71 -0.72 -2.90
C LEU A 126 13.45 -0.17 -4.11
N VAL A 127 13.55 1.14 -4.18
CA VAL A 127 14.27 1.85 -5.24
C VAL A 127 15.37 2.69 -4.62
N PRO A 128 16.65 2.44 -4.96
CA PRO A 128 17.74 3.32 -4.59
C PRO A 128 17.52 4.72 -5.16
N VAL A 129 17.69 5.74 -4.31
CA VAL A 129 17.56 7.14 -4.72
C VAL A 129 18.93 7.68 -5.04
N THR A 130 19.21 7.81 -6.33
CA THR A 130 20.44 8.43 -6.85
C THR A 130 20.06 9.58 -7.78
N PHE A 131 20.90 10.61 -7.80
CA PHE A 131 20.65 11.80 -8.58
C PHE A 131 21.78 12.06 -9.57
N ASN A 132 21.41 12.39 -10.81
CA ASN A 132 22.34 12.91 -11.81
C ASN A 132 22.01 14.37 -12.11
N LEU A 133 23.03 15.17 -12.40
CA LEU A 133 22.86 16.46 -13.03
C LEU A 133 22.75 16.25 -14.52
N VAL A 134 21.66 16.70 -15.11
CA VAL A 134 21.39 16.56 -16.57
C VAL A 134 21.12 17.92 -17.17
N ALA A 135 21.47 18.08 -18.45
CA ALA A 135 21.28 19.33 -19.20
C ALA A 135 20.89 19.03 -20.65
N ARG A 136 20.54 20.09 -21.38
CA ARG A 136 20.41 20.02 -22.85
C ARG A 136 21.76 19.71 -23.49
N PRO A 137 21.79 18.99 -24.62
CA PRO A 137 23.01 18.77 -25.38
C PRO A 137 23.71 20.11 -25.74
N GLY A 138 25.06 20.14 -25.66
CA GLY A 138 25.87 21.30 -25.95
C GLY A 138 26.18 22.21 -24.78
N LEU A 139 25.58 21.99 -23.59
CA LEU A 139 25.94 22.67 -22.35
C LEU A 139 27.00 21.86 -21.61
N GLU A 140 27.98 22.56 -21.05
CA GLU A 140 28.99 22.02 -20.15
C GLU A 140 28.73 22.45 -18.71
N LEU A 141 29.42 21.85 -17.74
CA LEU A 141 29.21 22.12 -16.32
C LEU A 141 29.43 23.60 -15.97
N GLN A 142 30.42 24.25 -16.61
CA GLN A 142 30.75 25.66 -16.41
C GLN A 142 29.67 26.66 -16.87
N ASP A 143 28.77 26.21 -17.78
CA ASP A 143 27.71 27.05 -18.32
C ASP A 143 26.47 27.09 -17.41
N ILE A 144 26.43 26.23 -16.38
CA ILE A 144 25.26 26.06 -15.52
C ILE A 144 25.18 27.15 -14.47
N LYS A 145 24.12 27.97 -14.55
CA LYS A 145 23.78 29.05 -13.58
C LYS A 145 22.49 28.72 -12.82
N THR A 146 21.57 28.03 -13.44
CA THR A 146 20.27 27.70 -12.82
C THR A 146 20.04 26.18 -12.85
N VAL A 147 19.78 25.61 -11.67
CA VAL A 147 19.51 24.17 -11.50
C VAL A 147 18.08 23.98 -11.01
N ALA A 148 17.28 23.29 -11.82
CA ALA A 148 15.90 22.96 -11.49
C ALA A 148 15.82 21.59 -10.82
N THR A 149 15.05 21.45 -9.73
CA THR A 149 14.72 20.15 -9.13
C THR A 149 13.71 20.30 -8.02
N HIS A 150 13.19 19.16 -7.54
CA HIS A 150 12.39 19.11 -6.31
C HIS A 150 13.23 19.53 -5.10
N PRO A 151 12.68 20.32 -4.13
CA PRO A 151 13.45 20.84 -2.98
C PRO A 151 14.21 19.77 -2.19
N VAL A 152 13.61 18.57 -2.03
CA VAL A 152 14.24 17.43 -1.36
C VAL A 152 15.50 16.94 -2.10
N ALA A 153 15.43 16.80 -3.41
CA ALA A 153 16.57 16.39 -4.22
C ALA A 153 17.67 17.45 -4.22
N TYR A 154 17.29 18.73 -4.18
CA TYR A 154 18.22 19.83 -4.00
C TYR A 154 18.97 19.73 -2.67
N ALA A 155 18.22 19.54 -1.57
CA ALA A 155 18.81 19.40 -0.24
C ALA A 155 19.80 18.22 -0.16
N GLN A 156 19.45 17.09 -0.79
CA GLN A 156 20.29 15.89 -0.83
C GLN A 156 21.50 15.99 -1.78
N SER A 157 21.59 17.02 -2.60
CA SER A 157 22.70 17.25 -3.54
C SER A 157 23.48 18.52 -3.23
N ARG A 158 23.16 19.20 -2.12
CA ARG A 158 23.63 20.56 -1.82
C ARG A 158 25.14 20.65 -1.70
N LYS A 159 25.81 19.71 -1.03
CA LYS A 159 27.27 19.73 -0.87
C LYS A 159 27.98 19.65 -2.20
N TRP A 160 27.51 18.74 -3.08
CA TRP A 160 28.07 18.60 -4.43
C TRP A 160 27.88 19.90 -5.23
N LEU A 161 26.68 20.48 -5.19
CA LEU A 161 26.36 21.73 -5.89
C LEU A 161 27.23 22.89 -5.45
N ILE A 162 27.40 23.08 -4.13
CA ILE A 162 28.27 24.16 -3.59
C ILE A 162 29.73 23.97 -4.05
N ALA A 163 30.22 22.73 -4.08
CA ALA A 163 31.60 22.45 -4.46
C ALA A 163 31.86 22.63 -5.96
N ASN A 164 30.90 22.30 -6.82
CA ASN A 164 31.10 22.27 -8.28
C ASN A 164 30.41 23.42 -9.02
N LEU A 165 29.36 23.99 -8.45
CA LEU A 165 28.55 25.09 -9.02
C LEU A 165 28.30 26.19 -7.96
N PRO A 166 29.31 26.85 -7.39
CA PRO A 166 29.17 27.72 -6.23
C PRO A 166 28.26 28.95 -6.45
N LYS A 167 28.02 29.32 -7.70
CA LYS A 167 27.20 30.50 -8.07
C LYS A 167 25.84 30.12 -8.66
N HIS A 168 25.44 28.84 -8.54
CA HIS A 168 24.15 28.43 -9.09
C HIS A 168 22.96 28.99 -8.27
N SER A 169 21.83 29.15 -8.94
CA SER A 169 20.52 29.38 -8.32
C SER A 169 19.65 28.12 -8.41
N HIS A 170 18.78 27.91 -7.41
CA HIS A 170 17.84 26.80 -7.40
C HIS A 170 16.47 27.24 -7.92
N LEU A 171 15.93 26.54 -8.90
CA LEU A 171 14.57 26.68 -9.38
C LEU A 171 13.74 25.48 -8.87
N PRO A 172 12.83 25.67 -7.90
CA PRO A 172 12.00 24.59 -7.38
C PRO A 172 11.06 24.03 -8.46
N ALA A 173 10.91 22.70 -8.47
CA ALA A 173 9.97 21.98 -9.35
C ALA A 173 9.14 20.97 -8.54
N THR A 174 7.98 20.59 -9.05
CA THR A 174 7.05 19.64 -8.40
C THR A 174 7.59 18.21 -8.32
N SER A 175 8.51 17.85 -9.24
CA SER A 175 9.24 16.59 -9.21
C SER A 175 10.58 16.74 -9.93
N THR A 176 11.52 15.81 -9.66
CA THR A 176 12.80 15.74 -10.36
C THR A 176 12.63 15.48 -11.87
N ALA A 177 11.61 14.68 -12.23
CA ALA A 177 11.32 14.38 -13.63
C ALA A 177 10.64 15.56 -14.34
N SER A 178 9.74 16.29 -13.69
CA SER A 178 9.15 17.51 -14.27
C SER A 178 10.20 18.61 -14.47
N ALA A 179 11.15 18.74 -13.55
CA ALA A 179 12.29 19.66 -13.72
C ALA A 179 13.08 19.36 -15.00
N ALA A 180 13.40 18.08 -15.23
CA ALA A 180 14.13 17.66 -16.42
C ALA A 180 13.30 17.83 -17.73
N LYS A 181 12.00 17.54 -17.70
CA LYS A 181 11.08 17.76 -18.82
C LYS A 181 11.03 19.25 -19.20
N ASN A 182 10.90 20.13 -18.22
CA ASN A 182 10.80 21.57 -18.43
C ASN A 182 12.07 22.19 -19.05
N LEU A 183 13.25 21.55 -18.94
CA LEU A 183 14.44 22.00 -19.66
C LEU A 183 14.26 21.99 -21.18
N LEU A 184 13.45 21.06 -21.69
CA LEU A 184 13.20 20.90 -23.12
C LEU A 184 12.00 21.72 -23.59
N GLU A 185 11.00 21.92 -22.73
CA GLU A 185 9.74 22.57 -23.13
C GLU A 185 9.79 24.09 -23.07
N ASN A 186 10.45 24.66 -22.07
CA ASN A 186 10.37 26.11 -21.81
C ASN A 186 11.71 26.79 -21.44
N ASN A 187 12.82 26.06 -21.53
CA ASN A 187 14.16 26.58 -21.20
C ASN A 187 14.23 27.23 -19.79
N SER A 188 13.47 26.72 -18.84
CA SER A 188 13.30 27.32 -17.49
C SER A 188 14.57 27.34 -16.65
N ALA A 189 15.52 26.45 -16.94
CA ALA A 189 16.82 26.35 -16.27
C ALA A 189 17.89 25.80 -17.23
N ASP A 190 19.13 25.83 -16.81
CA ASP A 190 20.25 25.30 -17.60
C ASP A 190 20.40 23.78 -17.39
N ALA A 191 20.23 23.33 -16.15
CA ALA A 191 20.33 21.94 -15.77
C ALA A 191 19.19 21.52 -14.82
N ALA A 192 19.00 20.21 -14.69
CA ALA A 192 18.09 19.63 -13.69
C ALA A 192 18.80 18.50 -12.94
N ILE A 193 18.39 18.33 -11.67
CA ILE A 193 18.72 17.12 -10.89
C ILE A 193 17.60 16.14 -11.05
N ALA A 194 17.88 14.94 -11.56
CA ALA A 194 16.88 13.93 -11.84
C ALA A 194 17.41 12.50 -11.62
N ALA A 195 16.50 11.53 -11.64
CA ALA A 195 16.85 10.11 -11.60
C ALA A 195 17.71 9.73 -12.83
N PRO A 196 18.62 8.75 -12.71
CA PRO A 196 19.49 8.34 -13.83
C PRO A 196 18.74 7.89 -15.08
N THR A 197 17.52 7.40 -14.94
CA THR A 197 16.67 6.91 -16.04
C THR A 197 16.08 8.02 -16.90
N ILE A 198 16.16 9.27 -16.47
CA ILE A 198 15.54 10.40 -17.17
C ILE A 198 16.01 10.54 -18.60
N THR A 199 17.27 10.24 -18.87
CA THR A 199 17.88 10.30 -20.22
C THR A 199 17.39 9.22 -21.18
N LYS A 200 16.65 8.20 -20.67
CA LYS A 200 15.95 7.22 -21.52
C LYS A 200 14.67 7.78 -22.13
N HIS A 201 14.08 8.77 -21.46
CA HIS A 201 12.80 9.38 -21.87
C HIS A 201 12.96 10.72 -22.57
N PHE A 202 14.04 11.44 -22.27
CA PHE A 202 14.27 12.80 -22.75
C PHE A 202 15.67 12.92 -23.37
N LYS A 203 15.79 13.71 -24.44
CA LYS A 203 17.06 14.03 -25.10
C LYS A 203 17.90 14.98 -24.25
N LEU A 204 18.38 14.47 -23.12
CA LEU A 204 19.26 15.19 -22.19
C LEU A 204 20.60 14.46 -22.06
N VAL A 205 21.65 15.20 -21.72
CA VAL A 205 22.97 14.65 -21.42
C VAL A 205 23.23 14.69 -19.92
N THR A 206 23.97 13.70 -19.42
CA THR A 206 24.37 13.65 -18.02
C THR A 206 25.71 14.39 -17.86
N LEU A 207 25.72 15.51 -17.13
CA LEU A 207 26.92 16.29 -16.83
C LEU A 207 27.67 15.72 -15.62
N ALA A 208 26.93 15.23 -14.60
CA ALA A 208 27.50 14.56 -13.44
C ALA A 208 26.60 13.44 -12.95
N LYS A 209 27.22 12.35 -12.51
CA LYS A 209 26.50 11.16 -12.00
C LYS A 209 26.58 11.12 -10.48
N ASP A 210 25.50 10.58 -9.88
CA ASP A 210 25.42 10.22 -8.48
C ASP A 210 25.87 11.35 -7.54
N ILE A 211 25.26 12.52 -7.71
CA ILE A 211 25.60 13.75 -6.96
C ILE A 211 24.93 13.82 -5.59
N GLY A 212 24.09 12.84 -5.23
CA GLY A 212 23.42 12.76 -3.94
C GLY A 212 24.39 12.47 -2.78
N GLU A 213 24.14 13.07 -1.63
CA GLU A 213 25.00 12.95 -0.42
C GLU A 213 24.85 11.56 0.23
N ASN A 214 23.63 11.04 0.30
CA ASN A 214 23.37 9.74 0.92
C ASN A 214 23.29 8.64 -0.15
N LYS A 215 24.37 7.87 -0.25
CA LYS A 215 24.49 6.75 -1.20
C LYS A 215 23.61 5.55 -0.86
N LYS A 216 23.06 5.50 0.36
CA LYS A 216 22.17 4.43 0.83
C LYS A 216 20.71 4.85 0.85
N ALA A 217 20.39 6.05 0.32
CA ALA A 217 19.02 6.54 0.25
C ALA A 217 18.15 5.59 -0.58
N GLN A 218 16.99 5.23 -0.06
CA GLN A 218 16.00 4.39 -0.72
C GLN A 218 14.59 4.94 -0.52
N THR A 219 13.75 4.73 -1.51
CA THR A 219 12.31 4.95 -1.39
C THR A 219 11.60 3.60 -1.53
N ARG A 220 10.70 3.34 -0.61
CA ARG A 220 9.81 2.19 -0.63
C ARG A 220 8.52 2.56 -1.33
N PHE A 221 8.16 1.77 -2.30
CA PHE A 221 6.92 1.87 -3.07
C PHE A 221 6.04 0.67 -2.76
N ILE A 222 4.73 0.86 -2.83
CA ILE A 222 3.74 -0.21 -2.69
C ILE A 222 2.90 -0.31 -3.94
N GLN A 223 2.55 -1.56 -4.28
CA GLN A 223 1.57 -1.88 -5.31
C GLN A 223 0.21 -2.05 -4.65
N ILE A 224 -0.74 -1.23 -5.02
CA ILE A 224 -2.11 -1.26 -4.50
C ILE A 224 -3.11 -1.69 -5.56
N GLY A 225 -4.24 -2.23 -5.12
CA GLY A 225 -5.36 -2.62 -5.97
C GLY A 225 -6.64 -2.82 -5.17
N LEU A 226 -7.74 -3.12 -5.82
CA LEU A 226 -8.98 -3.48 -5.14
C LEU A 226 -8.80 -4.73 -4.28
N THR A 227 -9.59 -4.83 -3.22
CA THR A 227 -9.67 -6.03 -2.37
C THR A 227 -9.93 -7.27 -3.21
N GLY A 228 -9.16 -8.31 -2.96
CA GLY A 228 -9.20 -9.60 -3.64
C GLY A 228 -8.33 -10.60 -2.91
N ASP A 229 -8.00 -11.72 -3.58
CA ASP A 229 -7.13 -12.74 -3.01
C ASP A 229 -5.77 -12.14 -2.62
N LEU A 230 -5.32 -12.51 -1.42
CA LEU A 230 -4.01 -12.13 -0.94
C LEU A 230 -2.91 -12.88 -1.70
N PRO A 231 -1.71 -12.28 -1.83
CA PRO A 231 -0.52 -13.03 -2.22
C PRO A 231 -0.34 -14.26 -1.33
N LYS A 232 0.20 -15.34 -1.89
CA LYS A 232 0.53 -16.52 -1.10
C LYS A 232 1.66 -16.18 -0.12
N SER A 233 1.61 -16.75 1.09
CA SER A 233 2.71 -16.64 2.04
C SER A 233 4.00 -17.19 1.44
N THR A 234 5.09 -16.46 1.65
CA THR A 234 6.44 -16.78 1.16
C THR A 234 7.41 -17.13 2.29
N GLY A 235 7.00 -16.88 3.55
CA GLY A 235 7.85 -16.92 4.72
C GLY A 235 8.72 -15.65 4.89
N ALA A 236 8.72 -14.78 3.90
CA ALA A 236 9.35 -13.46 3.93
C ALA A 236 8.29 -12.41 3.60
N ASP A 237 7.34 -12.24 4.51
CA ASP A 237 6.15 -11.45 4.27
C ASP A 237 6.04 -10.28 5.25
N LYS A 238 5.24 -9.31 4.89
CA LYS A 238 4.88 -8.16 5.70
C LYS A 238 3.37 -7.96 5.68
N THR A 239 2.81 -7.67 6.85
CA THR A 239 1.40 -7.32 7.02
C THR A 239 1.28 -5.86 7.40
N SER A 240 0.52 -5.09 6.61
CA SER A 240 0.25 -3.68 6.88
C SER A 240 -1.16 -3.47 7.38
N VAL A 241 -1.29 -2.68 8.44
CA VAL A 241 -2.57 -2.32 9.05
C VAL A 241 -2.60 -0.86 9.46
N ILE A 242 -3.81 -0.31 9.57
CA ILE A 242 -4.05 0.98 10.22
C ILE A 242 -4.91 0.72 11.46
N VAL A 243 -4.46 1.21 12.61
CA VAL A 243 -5.12 1.03 13.90
C VAL A 243 -5.48 2.38 14.48
N GLU A 244 -6.74 2.61 14.82
CA GLU A 244 -7.18 3.78 15.57
C GLU A 244 -7.14 3.48 17.07
N LEU A 245 -6.61 4.40 17.90
CA LEU A 245 -6.63 4.21 19.34
C LEU A 245 -8.02 4.51 19.93
N PRO A 246 -8.47 3.72 20.93
CA PRO A 246 -9.80 3.88 21.52
C PRO A 246 -9.95 5.18 22.33
N ALA A 247 -8.86 5.66 22.95
CA ALA A 247 -8.84 6.83 23.78
C ALA A 247 -7.45 7.47 23.86
N ASP A 248 -7.42 8.77 24.07
CA ASP A 248 -6.19 9.51 24.40
C ASP A 248 -5.98 9.46 25.92
N ARG A 249 -5.36 8.38 26.40
CA ARG A 249 -5.01 8.15 27.81
C ARG A 249 -3.63 7.50 27.93
N PRO A 250 -2.95 7.68 29.07
CA PRO A 250 -1.68 7.01 29.32
C PRO A 250 -1.79 5.49 29.13
N GLY A 251 -0.81 4.90 28.44
CA GLY A 251 -0.72 3.46 28.23
C GLY A 251 -1.44 2.93 26.98
N THR A 252 -2.36 3.67 26.34
CA THR A 252 -3.13 3.15 25.19
C THR A 252 -2.24 2.72 24.02
N LEU A 253 -1.19 3.47 23.71
CA LEU A 253 -0.22 3.07 22.70
C LEU A 253 0.52 1.78 23.10
N LEU A 254 0.90 1.65 24.37
CA LEU A 254 1.55 0.43 24.88
C LEU A 254 0.63 -0.78 24.73
N GLU A 255 -0.65 -0.67 25.14
CA GLU A 255 -1.65 -1.74 24.98
C GLU A 255 -1.79 -2.20 23.53
N MET A 256 -1.69 -1.29 22.57
CA MET A 256 -1.68 -1.60 21.14
C MET A 256 -0.41 -2.38 20.75
N LEU A 257 0.76 -1.92 21.20
CA LEU A 257 2.04 -2.57 20.89
C LEU A 257 2.17 -3.96 21.54
N GLU A 258 1.59 -4.15 22.74
CA GLU A 258 1.55 -5.44 23.43
C GLU A 258 0.84 -6.53 22.61
N GLN A 259 -0.12 -6.15 21.74
CA GLN A 259 -0.79 -7.14 20.90
C GLN A 259 0.19 -7.84 19.95
N PHE A 260 1.22 -7.14 19.52
CA PHE A 260 2.30 -7.70 18.69
C PHE A 260 3.41 -8.33 19.55
N ALA A 261 3.87 -7.61 20.56
CA ALA A 261 5.04 -8.02 21.36
C ALA A 261 4.83 -9.36 22.07
N THR A 262 3.66 -9.57 22.69
CA THR A 262 3.32 -10.82 23.41
C THR A 262 3.19 -12.03 22.48
N ARG A 263 3.04 -11.81 21.19
CA ARG A 263 2.96 -12.84 20.15
C ARG A 263 4.23 -12.96 19.32
N GLY A 264 5.31 -12.28 19.74
CA GLY A 264 6.60 -12.34 19.08
C GLY A 264 6.62 -11.74 17.66
N VAL A 265 5.66 -10.90 17.32
CA VAL A 265 5.59 -10.24 16.02
C VAL A 265 6.41 -8.96 16.03
N ASN A 266 7.44 -8.90 15.19
CA ASN A 266 8.26 -7.70 15.04
C ASN A 266 7.55 -6.64 14.17
N LEU A 267 7.74 -5.36 14.53
CA LEU A 267 7.24 -4.21 13.76
C LEU A 267 8.40 -3.57 13.00
N THR A 268 8.27 -3.50 11.68
CA THR A 268 9.27 -2.86 10.82
C THR A 268 9.00 -1.37 10.60
N ARG A 269 7.77 -0.93 10.82
CA ARG A 269 7.37 0.48 10.78
C ARG A 269 6.19 0.76 11.69
N ILE A 270 6.23 1.90 12.34
CA ILE A 270 5.09 2.49 13.04
C ILE A 270 5.10 4.00 12.78
N GLU A 271 3.99 4.53 12.34
CA GLU A 271 3.84 5.94 12.06
C GLU A 271 2.46 6.45 12.50
N SER A 272 2.45 7.44 13.38
CA SER A 272 1.23 8.08 13.85
C SER A 272 0.77 9.17 12.88
N ARG A 273 -0.54 9.21 12.63
CA ARG A 273 -1.18 10.28 11.85
C ARG A 273 -2.45 10.74 12.57
N PRO A 274 -2.71 12.05 12.61
CA PRO A 274 -3.99 12.54 13.14
C PRO A 274 -5.16 11.99 12.31
N ILE A 275 -6.28 11.70 12.96
CA ILE A 275 -7.51 11.26 12.27
C ILE A 275 -8.13 12.43 11.50
N GLY A 276 -7.99 13.66 12.02
CA GLY A 276 -8.45 14.89 11.36
C GLY A 276 -9.83 15.36 11.80
N ASP A 277 -10.51 14.66 12.73
CA ASP A 277 -11.78 15.06 13.29
C ASP A 277 -11.62 16.03 14.48
N ARG A 278 -10.62 15.81 15.32
CA ARG A 278 -10.24 16.65 16.47
C ARG A 278 -8.81 16.38 16.91
N LEU A 279 -8.21 17.31 17.63
CA LEU A 279 -6.88 17.12 18.23
C LEU A 279 -6.91 15.98 19.27
N GLY A 280 -5.78 15.28 19.41
CA GLY A 280 -5.60 14.18 20.35
C GLY A 280 -6.08 12.81 19.85
N ARG A 281 -6.66 12.71 18.64
CA ARG A 281 -7.01 11.42 18.05
C ARG A 281 -6.04 11.03 16.94
N TYR A 282 -5.45 9.85 17.10
CA TYR A 282 -4.43 9.34 16.20
C TYR A 282 -4.80 7.95 15.68
N ARG A 283 -4.40 7.71 14.43
CA ARG A 283 -4.30 6.39 13.83
C ARG A 283 -2.83 6.04 13.62
N PHE A 284 -2.51 4.77 13.71
CA PHE A 284 -1.17 4.25 13.54
C PHE A 284 -1.11 3.38 12.30
N ASN A 285 -0.23 3.74 11.37
CA ASN A 285 0.12 2.92 10.22
C ASN A 285 1.25 1.99 10.66
N ILE A 286 1.00 0.68 10.64
CA ILE A 286 1.89 -0.33 11.20
C ILE A 286 2.22 -1.34 10.11
N ASP A 287 3.50 -1.67 9.97
CA ASP A 287 3.97 -2.79 9.19
C ASP A 287 4.60 -3.83 10.12
N ALA A 288 4.00 -5.00 10.18
CA ALA A 288 4.42 -6.15 10.98
C ALA A 288 5.08 -7.20 10.09
N GLU A 289 6.09 -7.90 10.60
CA GLU A 289 6.69 -9.06 9.94
C GLU A 289 5.76 -10.26 10.01
N GLY A 290 5.69 -11.01 8.92
CA GLY A 290 4.86 -12.20 8.77
C GLY A 290 3.60 -11.97 7.95
N HIS A 291 2.96 -13.06 7.60
CA HIS A 291 1.73 -13.10 6.82
C HIS A 291 0.51 -13.25 7.73
N VAL A 292 -0.65 -12.76 7.32
CA VAL A 292 -1.90 -12.89 8.11
C VAL A 292 -2.32 -14.35 8.34
N LEU A 293 -1.79 -15.28 7.56
CA LEU A 293 -1.99 -16.71 7.75
C LEU A 293 -1.06 -17.32 8.82
N ASP A 294 -0.07 -16.57 9.30
CA ASP A 294 0.73 -16.98 10.44
C ASP A 294 -0.08 -16.75 11.72
N ASP A 295 -0.18 -17.76 12.57
CA ASP A 295 -1.02 -17.72 13.76
C ASP A 295 -0.67 -16.54 14.67
N SER A 296 0.62 -16.23 14.84
CA SER A 296 1.10 -15.10 15.62
C SER A 296 0.55 -13.76 15.11
N VAL A 297 0.58 -13.55 13.79
CA VAL A 297 0.05 -12.34 13.14
C VAL A 297 -1.49 -12.32 13.23
N GLY A 298 -2.14 -13.44 12.94
CA GLY A 298 -3.60 -13.58 13.03
C GLY A 298 -4.13 -13.27 14.44
N GLU A 299 -3.47 -13.82 15.47
CA GLU A 299 -3.80 -13.57 16.88
C GLU A 299 -3.53 -12.11 17.29
N ALA A 300 -2.44 -11.49 16.79
CA ALA A 300 -2.18 -10.07 17.03
C ALA A 300 -3.30 -9.20 16.43
N LEU A 301 -3.70 -9.46 15.20
CA LEU A 301 -4.81 -8.74 14.55
C LEU A 301 -6.15 -8.97 15.26
N SER A 302 -6.41 -10.18 15.74
CA SER A 302 -7.59 -10.49 16.53
C SER A 302 -7.61 -9.72 17.86
N GLY A 303 -6.44 -9.60 18.51
CA GLY A 303 -6.27 -8.77 19.70
C GLY A 303 -6.53 -7.29 19.43
N LEU A 304 -5.94 -6.75 18.37
CA LEU A 304 -6.17 -5.37 17.92
C LEU A 304 -7.64 -5.10 17.61
N HIS A 305 -8.32 -6.02 16.94
CA HIS A 305 -9.73 -5.85 16.58
C HIS A 305 -10.65 -5.76 17.81
N ARG A 306 -10.31 -6.45 18.91
CA ARG A 306 -11.04 -6.34 20.19
C ARG A 306 -10.72 -5.06 20.95
N PHE A 307 -9.50 -4.57 20.82
CA PHE A 307 -9.00 -3.41 21.55
C PHE A 307 -9.35 -2.09 20.86
N SER A 308 -9.24 -2.01 19.55
CA SER A 308 -9.32 -0.79 18.75
C SER A 308 -10.75 -0.55 18.22
N PRO A 309 -11.23 0.71 18.18
CA PRO A 309 -12.50 1.04 17.54
C PRO A 309 -12.50 0.76 16.04
N LYS A 310 -11.33 0.82 15.40
CA LYS A 310 -11.18 0.51 13.97
C LYS A 310 -9.79 -0.03 13.68
N VAL A 311 -9.77 -1.20 13.03
CA VAL A 311 -8.58 -1.80 12.43
C VAL A 311 -8.84 -1.95 10.93
N THR A 312 -8.01 -1.30 10.11
CA THR A 312 -8.05 -1.44 8.65
C THR A 312 -6.90 -2.31 8.22
N PHE A 313 -7.19 -3.51 7.75
CA PHE A 313 -6.22 -4.41 7.16
C PHE A 313 -5.91 -3.95 5.73
N LEU A 314 -4.64 -3.61 5.47
CA LEU A 314 -4.20 -3.15 4.15
C LEU A 314 -3.66 -4.28 3.27
N GLY A 315 -3.20 -5.39 3.85
CA GLY A 315 -2.72 -6.56 3.10
C GLY A 315 -1.55 -7.25 3.76
N SER A 316 -1.33 -8.50 3.33
CA SER A 316 -0.10 -9.26 3.58
C SER A 316 0.54 -9.56 2.23
N TYR A 317 1.84 -9.30 2.10
CA TYR A 317 2.54 -9.34 0.82
C TYR A 317 4.05 -9.64 1.01
N PRO A 318 4.72 -10.18 -0.03
CA PRO A 318 6.14 -10.47 0.03
C PRO A 318 6.99 -9.22 0.32
N ARG A 319 7.97 -9.35 1.21
CA ARG A 319 8.98 -8.31 1.51
C ARG A 319 9.92 -8.13 0.32
N ALA A 320 10.29 -6.88 0.06
CA ALA A 320 11.22 -6.55 -1.03
C ALA A 320 12.65 -7.05 -0.76
N ASP A 321 13.09 -7.08 0.51
CA ASP A 321 14.40 -7.58 0.95
C ASP A 321 14.47 -9.12 1.01
N LYS A 322 13.32 -9.80 0.96
CA LYS A 322 13.19 -11.26 1.04
C LYS A 322 13.76 -11.88 2.32
N GLU A 323 13.92 -11.08 3.36
CA GLU A 323 14.36 -11.60 4.66
C GLU A 323 13.28 -12.48 5.26
N GLN A 324 13.65 -13.74 5.60
CA GLN A 324 12.73 -14.71 6.20
C GLN A 324 12.34 -14.26 7.60
N THR A 325 11.05 -14.28 7.89
CA THR A 325 10.53 -14.07 9.23
C THR A 325 10.87 -15.28 10.09
N LYS A 326 11.59 -15.06 11.17
CA LYS A 326 11.91 -16.11 12.14
C LYS A 326 10.96 -15.98 13.32
N PRO A 327 10.16 -17.01 13.65
CA PRO A 327 9.35 -17.00 14.86
C PRO A 327 10.24 -16.73 16.08
N ASN A 328 9.79 -15.85 16.97
CA ASN A 328 10.52 -15.53 18.20
C ASN A 328 9.94 -16.33 19.36
N GLY A 329 10.79 -17.07 20.06
CA GLY A 329 10.37 -17.93 21.19
C GLY A 329 9.35 -18.98 20.75
N ASN A 330 8.32 -19.17 21.55
CA ASN A 330 7.26 -20.18 21.38
C ASN A 330 6.09 -19.65 20.53
N ASN A 331 6.38 -18.97 19.41
CA ASN A 331 5.38 -18.29 18.58
C ASN A 331 5.36 -18.84 17.14
N SER A 332 5.75 -20.11 16.94
CA SER A 332 5.60 -20.79 15.66
C SER A 332 4.16 -21.27 15.43
N ASN A 333 3.73 -21.45 14.18
CA ASN A 333 2.41 -22.00 13.87
C ASN A 333 2.19 -23.39 14.49
N SER A 334 3.25 -24.22 14.65
CA SER A 334 3.13 -25.51 15.33
C SER A 334 2.76 -25.38 16.79
N GLU A 335 3.40 -24.46 17.52
CA GLU A 335 3.13 -24.20 18.94
C GLU A 335 1.74 -23.63 19.18
N TYR A 336 1.27 -22.72 18.31
CA TYR A 336 -0.12 -22.27 18.31
C TYR A 336 -1.08 -23.44 18.06
N GLY A 337 -0.78 -24.31 17.08
CA GLY A 337 -1.57 -25.51 16.78
C GLY A 337 -1.68 -26.45 17.98
N GLU A 338 -0.57 -26.72 18.67
CA GLU A 338 -0.52 -27.55 19.89
C GLU A 338 -1.37 -26.92 21.01
N ALA A 339 -1.23 -25.60 21.25
CA ALA A 339 -2.00 -24.89 22.25
C ALA A 339 -3.52 -24.93 21.94
N HIS A 340 -3.90 -24.75 20.69
CA HIS A 340 -5.31 -24.87 20.27
C HIS A 340 -5.85 -26.29 20.42
N ALA A 341 -5.05 -27.32 20.09
CA ALA A 341 -5.44 -28.71 20.29
C ALA A 341 -5.63 -29.03 21.76
N TRP A 342 -4.70 -28.60 22.62
CA TRP A 342 -4.81 -28.75 24.07
C TRP A 342 -6.08 -28.09 24.62
N LEU A 343 -6.33 -26.81 24.27
CA LEU A 343 -7.54 -26.11 24.72
C LEU A 343 -8.82 -26.80 24.24
N THR A 344 -8.80 -27.31 23.01
CA THR A 344 -9.93 -28.06 22.45
C THR A 344 -10.18 -29.35 23.23
N SER A 345 -9.14 -30.06 23.70
CA SER A 345 -9.27 -31.27 24.54
C SER A 345 -9.92 -30.95 25.87
N ILE A 346 -9.51 -29.87 26.54
CA ILE A 346 -10.11 -29.41 27.80
C ILE A 346 -11.60 -29.11 27.61
N ARG A 347 -11.96 -28.36 26.57
CA ARG A 347 -13.35 -28.00 26.27
C ARG A 347 -14.24 -29.22 25.99
N LYS A 348 -13.65 -30.33 25.58
CA LYS A 348 -14.33 -31.62 25.37
C LYS A 348 -14.30 -32.53 26.60
N GLY A 349 -13.76 -32.05 27.74
CA GLY A 349 -13.66 -32.83 28.99
C GLY A 349 -12.65 -33.97 28.92
N ARG A 350 -11.59 -33.82 28.16
CA ARG A 350 -10.50 -34.79 27.99
C ARG A 350 -9.19 -34.28 28.59
#